data_ea912c898bc5f17248fbab1c1d64d04d
#
_entry.id   ea912c898bc5f17248fbab1c1d64d04d
#
_cell.length_a   1.000
_cell.length_b   1.000
_cell.length_c   1.000
_cell.angle_alpha   90.00
_cell.angle_beta   90.00
_cell.angle_gamma   90.00
#
_symmetry.space_group_name_H-M   'P 1'
#
loop_
_entity.id
_entity.type
_entity.pdbx_description
1 polymer ?
#
loop_
_entity_poly.entity_id
_entity_poly.type
_entity_poly.pdbx_seq_one_letter_code
_entity_poly.pdbx_strand_id
1 'polypeptide(L)'
;ERKRGVLVPRGVSPLPRRVCFPDDGSVEYAVPFPGGEAIHLVKLHPQLKNVSTNLVVPSRLAAPLMAAWSLKAVYKRAYERGWLEDVEARIDQGSEGPGADQRRQQAFKVLAQGSVGGKSGSERSVLVTGFDPYGITARCIAIGAKWLVTKEAQNVGVVDTASAFGASEFLQALEPHGVRVERP
;
A
#
# COMPACT_ATOMS: atom_id res chain seq x y z
N GLU A 1 -3.90 10.90 -5.78
CA GLU A 1 -4.75 10.03 -6.59
C GLU A 1 -4.87 10.53 -8.03
N ARG A 2 -5.26 9.65 -8.92
CA ARG A 2 -5.72 10.05 -10.27
C ARG A 2 -7.24 10.01 -10.33
N LYS A 3 -7.85 11.07 -10.81
CA LYS A 3 -9.31 11.18 -10.92
C LYS A 3 -9.69 11.77 -12.28
N ARG A 4 -10.57 11.09 -13.01
CA ARG A 4 -11.01 11.48 -14.37
C ARG A 4 -9.83 11.77 -15.33
N GLY A 5 -8.74 11.02 -15.21
CA GLY A 5 -7.55 11.19 -16.04
C GLY A 5 -6.56 12.25 -15.57
N VAL A 6 -6.85 12.99 -14.51
CA VAL A 6 -5.97 14.05 -13.98
C VAL A 6 -5.38 13.62 -12.64
N LEU A 7 -4.09 13.87 -12.44
CA LEU A 7 -3.43 13.68 -11.15
C LEU A 7 -3.82 14.84 -10.24
N VAL A 8 -4.51 14.52 -9.15
CA VAL A 8 -4.96 15.49 -8.16
C VAL A 8 -4.30 15.22 -6.82
N PRO A 9 -3.82 16.26 -6.11
CA PRO A 9 -3.42 16.12 -4.73
C PRO A 9 -4.60 15.62 -3.92
N ARG A 10 -4.40 14.56 -3.14
CA ARG A 10 -5.40 14.09 -2.22
C ARG A 10 -4.88 14.27 -0.81
N GLY A 11 -5.54 15.15 -0.07
CA GLY A 11 -5.41 15.17 1.37
C GLY A 11 -5.87 13.83 1.93
N VAL A 12 -5.29 13.40 3.02
CA VAL A 12 -5.79 12.21 3.73
C VAL A 12 -7.23 12.52 4.14
N SER A 13 -8.18 11.75 3.62
CA SER A 13 -9.61 11.95 3.92
C SER A 13 -9.93 11.34 5.28
N PRO A 14 -10.69 12.03 6.15
CA PRO A 14 -11.10 11.49 7.42
C PRO A 14 -12.15 10.36 7.30
N LEU A 15 -12.73 10.18 6.11
CA LEU A 15 -13.76 9.17 5.90
C LEU A 15 -13.14 7.90 5.31
N PRO A 16 -12.94 6.86 6.13
CA PRO A 16 -12.48 5.58 5.64
C PRO A 16 -13.54 4.92 4.76
N ARG A 17 -13.08 4.14 3.78
CA ARG A 17 -13.94 3.28 2.97
C ARG A 17 -13.95 1.88 3.56
N ARG A 18 -15.09 1.21 3.50
CA ARG A 18 -15.16 -0.22 3.81
C ARG A 18 -14.60 -1.00 2.63
N VAL A 19 -13.74 -1.95 2.92
CA VAL A 19 -13.15 -2.89 1.95
C VAL A 19 -13.46 -4.30 2.44
N CYS A 20 -14.01 -5.12 1.56
CA CYS A 20 -14.23 -6.54 1.81
C CYS A 20 -13.11 -7.33 1.15
N PHE A 21 -12.44 -8.18 1.92
CA PHE A 21 -11.42 -9.07 1.41
C PHE A 21 -12.08 -10.36 0.90
N PRO A 22 -11.76 -10.81 -0.34
CA PRO A 22 -12.46 -11.94 -0.95
C PRO A 22 -12.05 -13.30 -0.40
N ASP A 23 -10.92 -13.40 0.29
CA ASP A 23 -10.40 -14.66 0.84
C ASP A 23 -11.14 -15.13 2.10
N ASP A 24 -11.50 -14.21 2.98
CA ASP A 24 -12.12 -14.53 4.27
C ASP A 24 -13.44 -13.75 4.52
N GLY A 25 -13.86 -12.91 3.57
CA GLY A 25 -15.02 -12.04 3.71
C GLY A 25 -14.87 -10.95 4.77
N SER A 26 -13.67 -10.76 5.32
CA SER A 26 -13.43 -9.73 6.34
C SER A 26 -13.69 -8.33 5.78
N VAL A 27 -14.30 -7.50 6.61
CA VAL A 27 -14.60 -6.10 6.27
C VAL A 27 -13.74 -5.20 7.12
N GLU A 28 -12.85 -4.49 6.47
CA GLU A 28 -11.92 -3.57 7.11
C GLU A 28 -12.11 -2.13 6.61
N TYR A 29 -11.46 -1.20 7.26
CA TYR A 29 -11.50 0.21 6.87
C TYR A 29 -10.23 0.61 6.13
N ALA A 30 -10.39 1.19 4.95
CA ALA A 30 -9.29 1.69 4.12
C ALA A 30 -9.27 3.21 4.14
N VAL A 31 -8.13 3.78 4.47
CA VAL A 31 -7.87 5.21 4.43
C VAL A 31 -6.97 5.55 3.26
N PRO A 32 -7.17 6.70 2.59
CA PRO A 32 -6.29 7.11 1.50
C PRO A 32 -4.84 7.19 1.95
N PHE A 33 -3.97 6.59 1.14
CA PHE A 33 -2.53 6.60 1.37
C PHE A 33 -1.82 7.18 0.14
N PRO A 34 -0.80 8.04 0.30
CA PRO A 34 -0.04 8.59 -0.81
C PRO A 34 0.92 7.54 -1.38
N GLY A 35 0.45 6.75 -2.34
CA GLY A 35 1.25 5.77 -3.06
C GLY A 35 1.66 6.24 -4.44
N GLY A 36 2.73 5.68 -4.97
CA GLY A 36 3.25 5.95 -6.32
C GLY A 36 2.39 5.37 -7.44
N GLU A 37 1.46 4.49 -7.13
CA GLU A 37 0.64 3.75 -8.09
C GLU A 37 -0.18 4.66 -9.01
N ALA A 38 -0.67 5.79 -8.49
CA ALA A 38 -1.39 6.78 -9.27
C ALA A 38 -0.55 7.39 -10.41
N ILE A 39 0.77 7.32 -10.31
CA ILE A 39 1.73 7.82 -11.30
C ILE A 39 2.20 6.66 -12.19
N HIS A 40 2.64 5.56 -11.58
CA HIS A 40 3.28 4.45 -12.30
C HIS A 40 2.29 3.61 -13.10
N LEU A 41 1.14 3.23 -12.53
CA LEU A 41 0.13 2.42 -13.24
C LEU A 41 -0.38 3.09 -14.51
N VAL A 42 -0.42 4.40 -14.53
CA VAL A 42 -0.88 5.14 -15.70
C VAL A 42 0.14 5.16 -16.84
N LYS A 43 1.42 5.06 -16.53
CA LYS A 43 2.46 4.90 -17.58
C LYS A 43 2.30 3.57 -18.28
N LEU A 44 1.99 2.49 -17.54
CA LEU A 44 1.73 1.16 -18.08
C LEU A 44 0.35 1.05 -18.74
N HIS A 45 -0.65 1.70 -18.16
CA HIS A 45 -2.06 1.61 -18.54
C HIS A 45 -2.68 3.00 -18.70
N PRO A 46 -2.40 3.72 -19.81
CA PRO A 46 -2.89 5.10 -20.02
C PRO A 46 -4.41 5.25 -19.99
N GLN A 47 -5.14 4.16 -20.26
CA GLN A 47 -6.61 4.10 -20.24
C GLN A 47 -7.20 4.20 -18.82
N LEU A 48 -6.40 4.03 -17.76
CA LEU A 48 -6.88 4.15 -16.38
C LEU A 48 -7.23 5.61 -16.07
N LYS A 49 -8.52 5.87 -15.85
CA LYS A 49 -9.02 7.21 -15.52
C LYS A 49 -8.95 7.51 -14.03
N ASN A 50 -9.14 6.49 -13.19
CA ASN A 50 -9.15 6.64 -11.74
C ASN A 50 -8.21 5.62 -11.12
N VAL A 51 -7.31 6.08 -10.26
CA VAL A 51 -6.38 5.25 -9.47
C VAL A 51 -6.32 5.84 -8.08
N SER A 52 -6.55 5.00 -7.07
CA SER A 52 -6.40 5.39 -5.66
C SER A 52 -5.71 4.30 -4.89
N THR A 53 -4.80 4.67 -4.02
CA THR A 53 -4.12 3.79 -3.07
C THR A 53 -4.65 4.05 -1.68
N ASN A 54 -4.86 2.99 -0.92
CA ASN A 54 -5.41 3.07 0.42
C ASN A 54 -4.62 2.15 1.35
N LEU A 55 -4.46 2.56 2.60
CA LEU A 55 -3.95 1.74 3.68
C LEU A 55 -5.13 1.16 4.45
N VAL A 56 -5.14 -0.14 4.64
CA VAL A 56 -6.16 -0.80 5.45
C VAL A 56 -5.79 -0.71 6.92
N VAL A 57 -6.76 -0.32 7.72
CA VAL A 57 -6.62 -0.16 9.18
C VAL A 57 -7.58 -1.13 9.85
N PRO A 58 -7.13 -1.89 10.86
CA PRO A 58 -8.01 -2.74 11.64
C PRO A 58 -9.23 -1.95 12.15
N SER A 59 -10.41 -2.55 12.09
CA SER A 59 -11.69 -1.91 12.45
C SER A 59 -11.66 -1.30 13.85
N ARG A 60 -10.97 -1.95 14.81
CA ARG A 60 -10.76 -1.45 16.18
C ARG A 60 -9.99 -0.12 16.26
N LEU A 61 -9.17 0.18 15.26
CA LEU A 61 -8.40 1.42 15.18
C LEU A 61 -9.07 2.50 14.33
N ALA A 62 -10.12 2.16 13.58
CA ALA A 62 -10.77 3.10 12.68
C ALA A 62 -11.41 4.28 13.44
N ALA A 63 -12.13 4.01 14.54
CA ALA A 63 -12.77 5.07 15.33
C ALA A 63 -11.75 6.01 15.99
N PRO A 64 -10.70 5.55 16.72
CA PRO A 64 -9.70 6.43 17.28
C PRO A 64 -8.93 7.21 16.21
N LEU A 65 -8.65 6.58 15.04
CA LEU A 65 -7.99 7.26 13.93
C LEU A 65 -8.86 8.39 13.35
N MET A 66 -10.16 8.15 13.20
CA MET A 66 -11.11 9.18 12.76
C MET A 66 -11.19 10.34 13.76
N ALA A 67 -11.22 10.03 15.07
CA ALA A 67 -11.22 11.05 16.12
C ALA A 67 -9.93 11.88 16.08
N ALA A 68 -8.77 11.24 16.02
CA ALA A 68 -7.47 11.91 15.89
C ALA A 68 -7.41 12.80 14.64
N TRP A 69 -7.99 12.32 13.54
CA TRP A 69 -8.07 13.10 12.30
C TRP A 69 -8.96 14.33 12.38
N SER A 70 -10.11 14.21 13.05
CA SER A 70 -11.01 15.33 13.30
C SER A 70 -10.35 16.42 14.15
N LEU A 71 -9.37 16.05 14.96
CA LEU A 71 -8.57 16.94 15.79
C LEU A 71 -7.32 17.52 15.10
N LYS A 72 -7.15 17.27 13.79
CA LYS A 72 -5.96 17.71 13.04
C LYS A 72 -5.66 19.21 13.20
N ALA A 73 -6.68 20.06 13.25
CA ALA A 73 -6.51 21.50 13.47
C ALA A 73 -5.99 21.81 14.88
N VAL A 74 -6.47 21.04 15.88
CA VAL A 74 -6.01 21.13 17.26
C VAL A 74 -4.58 20.63 17.37
N TYR A 75 -4.27 19.49 16.74
CA TYR A 75 -2.93 18.93 16.69
C TYR A 75 -1.93 19.92 16.05
N LYS A 76 -2.28 20.48 14.89
CA LYS A 76 -1.44 21.49 14.23
C LYS A 76 -1.15 22.67 15.14
N ARG A 77 -2.16 23.17 15.85
CA ARG A 77 -2.01 24.29 16.77
C ARG A 77 -1.19 23.95 18.02
N ALA A 78 -1.30 22.72 18.51
CA ALA A 78 -0.50 22.21 19.62
C ALA A 78 0.97 22.02 19.20
N TYR A 79 1.21 21.50 17.98
CA TYR A 79 2.54 21.38 17.39
C TYR A 79 3.23 22.74 17.21
N GLU A 80 2.54 23.72 16.63
CA GLU A 80 3.05 25.09 16.43
C GLU A 80 3.37 25.80 17.75
N ARG A 81 2.81 25.35 18.87
CA ARG A 81 3.06 25.87 20.24
C ARG A 81 4.09 25.09 21.05
N GLY A 82 4.71 24.05 20.44
CA GLY A 82 5.68 23.20 21.13
C GLY A 82 5.08 22.28 22.21
N TRP A 83 3.75 22.15 22.30
CA TRP A 83 3.10 21.32 23.34
C TRP A 83 3.26 19.81 23.11
N LEU A 84 3.81 19.41 21.97
CA LEU A 84 3.97 18.01 21.59
C LEU A 84 5.41 17.53 21.67
N GLU A 85 6.35 18.37 22.10
CA GLU A 85 7.77 18.00 22.19
C GLU A 85 8.01 16.76 23.07
N ASP A 86 7.32 16.68 24.23
CA ASP A 86 7.39 15.51 25.11
C ASP A 86 6.79 14.25 24.48
N VAL A 87 5.78 14.41 23.62
CA VAL A 87 5.15 13.30 22.91
C VAL A 87 6.07 12.80 21.80
N GLU A 88 6.71 13.69 21.07
CA GLU A 88 7.70 13.36 20.04
C GLU A 88 8.91 12.67 20.64
N ALA A 89 9.45 13.20 21.75
CA ALA A 89 10.55 12.58 22.47
C ALA A 89 10.23 11.15 22.96
N ARG A 90 8.98 10.88 23.36
CA ARG A 90 8.52 9.53 23.73
C ARG A 90 8.34 8.60 22.54
N ILE A 91 7.92 9.12 21.39
CA ILE A 91 7.82 8.36 20.13
C ILE A 91 9.22 7.98 19.66
N ASP A 92 10.18 8.89 19.70
CA ASP A 92 11.57 8.65 19.33
C ASP A 92 12.29 7.66 20.26
N GLN A 93 11.89 7.59 21.54
CA GLN A 93 12.34 6.56 22.50
C GLN A 93 11.62 5.22 22.32
N GLY A 94 10.67 5.11 21.41
CA GLY A 94 9.96 3.89 21.09
C GLY A 94 10.89 2.80 20.57
N SER A 95 10.41 1.55 20.55
CA SER A 95 11.19 0.42 20.06
C SER A 95 11.55 0.61 18.59
N GLU A 96 12.74 0.16 18.18
CA GLU A 96 13.23 0.15 16.78
C GLU A 96 12.36 -0.65 15.79
N GLY A 97 11.11 -0.88 16.13
CA GLY A 97 10.15 -1.68 15.38
C GLY A 97 10.02 -3.11 15.88
N PRO A 98 9.22 -3.93 15.20
CA PRO A 98 8.94 -5.29 15.65
C PRO A 98 10.20 -6.17 15.56
N GLY A 99 10.44 -6.97 16.59
CA GLY A 99 11.52 -7.96 16.61
C GLY A 99 11.39 -9.01 15.50
N ALA A 100 12.45 -9.77 15.24
CA ALA A 100 12.49 -10.73 14.13
C ALA A 100 11.36 -11.77 14.18
N ASP A 101 11.02 -12.28 15.35
CA ASP A 101 9.96 -13.29 15.50
C ASP A 101 8.56 -12.69 15.29
N GLN A 102 8.35 -11.48 15.79
CA GLN A 102 7.10 -10.74 15.55
C GLN A 102 6.89 -10.46 14.06
N ARG A 103 7.95 -10.06 13.34
CA ARG A 103 7.90 -9.80 11.89
C ARG A 103 7.53 -11.06 11.12
N ARG A 104 8.15 -12.20 11.44
CA ARG A 104 7.87 -13.49 10.77
C ARG A 104 6.42 -13.93 10.93
N GLN A 105 5.77 -13.58 12.02
CA GLN A 105 4.36 -13.92 12.30
C GLN A 105 3.38 -12.90 11.74
N GLN A 106 3.86 -11.73 11.31
CA GLN A 106 3.00 -10.68 10.79
C GLN A 106 2.53 -11.02 9.39
N ALA A 107 1.24 -11.31 9.23
CA ALA A 107 0.60 -11.46 7.94
C ALA A 107 0.41 -10.11 7.24
N PHE A 108 0.42 -10.11 5.92
CA PHE A 108 0.02 -8.97 5.11
C PHE A 108 -0.92 -9.39 3.98
N LYS A 109 -1.77 -8.45 3.55
CA LYS A 109 -2.66 -8.59 2.41
C LYS A 109 -2.55 -7.33 1.54
N VAL A 110 -2.47 -7.50 0.23
CA VAL A 110 -2.54 -6.43 -0.76
C VAL A 110 -3.64 -6.76 -1.75
N LEU A 111 -4.70 -5.97 -1.76
CA LEU A 111 -5.84 -6.14 -2.65
C LEU A 111 -5.79 -5.09 -3.76
N ALA A 112 -5.71 -5.52 -5.00
CA ALA A 112 -5.89 -4.70 -6.18
C ALA A 112 -7.26 -4.98 -6.79
N GLN A 113 -8.04 -3.92 -7.02
CA GLN A 113 -9.36 -4.00 -7.62
C GLN A 113 -9.46 -3.06 -8.81
N GLY A 114 -10.03 -3.52 -9.88
CA GLY A 114 -10.27 -2.74 -11.09
C GLY A 114 -11.65 -2.98 -11.66
N SER A 115 -12.26 -1.94 -12.23
CA SER A 115 -13.55 -2.04 -12.91
C SER A 115 -13.53 -1.31 -14.24
N VAL A 116 -14.33 -1.79 -15.20
CA VAL A 116 -14.52 -1.16 -16.50
C VAL A 116 -15.83 -0.38 -16.49
N GLY A 117 -15.77 0.89 -16.86
CA GLY A 117 -16.97 1.72 -17.01
C GLY A 117 -17.70 2.07 -15.71
N GLY A 118 -17.14 1.74 -14.54
CA GLY A 118 -17.76 2.03 -13.25
C GLY A 118 -19.05 1.25 -12.97
N LYS A 119 -19.33 0.21 -13.76
CA LYS A 119 -20.51 -0.64 -13.58
C LYS A 119 -20.21 -1.73 -12.55
N SER A 120 -21.13 -1.91 -11.61
CA SER A 120 -21.16 -3.08 -10.72
C SER A 120 -21.28 -4.35 -11.57
N GLY A 121 -20.43 -5.36 -11.32
CA GLY A 121 -20.40 -6.63 -12.05
C GLY A 121 -19.28 -6.79 -13.08
N SER A 122 -18.49 -5.76 -13.34
CA SER A 122 -17.26 -5.85 -14.17
C SER A 122 -15.97 -5.69 -13.34
N GLU A 123 -16.07 -5.96 -12.04
CA GLU A 123 -14.92 -5.86 -11.14
C GLU A 123 -14.03 -7.10 -11.28
N ARG A 124 -12.73 -6.83 -11.36
CA ARG A 124 -11.68 -7.84 -11.26
C ARG A 124 -10.83 -7.52 -10.07
N SER A 125 -10.44 -8.54 -9.33
CA SER A 125 -9.57 -8.40 -8.18
C SER A 125 -8.38 -9.35 -8.23
N VAL A 126 -7.30 -8.94 -7.61
CA VAL A 126 -6.12 -9.75 -7.33
C VAL A 126 -5.77 -9.52 -5.87
N LEU A 127 -5.63 -10.60 -5.12
CA LEU A 127 -5.21 -10.58 -3.74
C LEU A 127 -3.81 -11.19 -3.64
N VAL A 128 -2.89 -10.47 -3.03
CA VAL A 128 -1.56 -10.95 -2.68
C VAL A 128 -1.47 -11.06 -1.19
N THR A 129 -1.09 -12.24 -0.69
CA THR A 129 -0.97 -12.53 0.74
C THR A 129 0.40 -13.08 1.07
N GLY A 130 0.82 -12.94 2.32
CA GLY A 130 2.07 -13.51 2.80
C GLY A 130 2.33 -13.15 4.25
N PHE A 131 3.54 -13.48 4.70
CA PHE A 131 4.04 -13.18 6.03
C PHE A 131 5.36 -12.40 5.94
N ASP A 132 5.74 -11.75 7.03
CA ASP A 132 6.98 -10.98 7.14
C ASP A 132 7.10 -9.87 6.07
N PRO A 133 6.25 -8.83 6.10
CA PRO A 133 6.26 -7.77 5.09
C PRO A 133 7.63 -7.08 4.94
N TYR A 134 8.39 -6.97 6.03
CA TYR A 134 9.76 -6.42 5.99
C TYR A 134 10.74 -7.36 5.28
N GLY A 135 10.69 -8.67 5.60
CA GLY A 135 11.50 -9.68 4.94
C GLY A 135 11.15 -9.81 3.46
N ILE A 136 9.89 -9.74 3.09
CA ILE A 136 9.47 -9.72 1.67
C ILE A 136 10.00 -8.46 0.96
N THR A 137 9.95 -7.29 1.58
CA THR A 137 10.54 -6.07 1.03
C THR A 137 12.03 -6.25 0.76
N ALA A 138 12.78 -6.79 1.70
CA ALA A 138 14.20 -7.08 1.53
C ALA A 138 14.46 -8.08 0.38
N ARG A 139 13.63 -9.12 0.25
CA ARG A 139 13.69 -10.09 -0.86
C ARG A 139 13.38 -9.46 -2.21
N CYS A 140 12.38 -8.58 -2.28
CA CYS A 140 12.09 -7.81 -3.48
C CYS A 140 13.30 -7.02 -3.95
N ILE A 141 13.98 -6.33 -3.03
CA ILE A 141 15.20 -5.57 -3.33
C ILE A 141 16.30 -6.51 -3.81
N ALA A 142 16.55 -7.63 -3.11
CA ALA A 142 17.60 -8.58 -3.47
C ALA A 142 17.36 -9.25 -4.84
N ILE A 143 16.13 -9.67 -5.12
CA ILE A 143 15.74 -10.25 -6.42
C ILE A 143 15.90 -9.19 -7.52
N GLY A 144 15.40 -7.98 -7.30
CA GLY A 144 15.52 -6.89 -8.26
C GLY A 144 16.99 -6.55 -8.56
N ALA A 145 17.82 -6.42 -7.54
CA ALA A 145 19.26 -6.17 -7.70
C ALA A 145 19.96 -7.30 -8.49
N LYS A 146 19.65 -8.56 -8.16
CA LYS A 146 20.17 -9.72 -8.92
C LYS A 146 19.74 -9.67 -10.38
N TRP A 147 18.47 -9.37 -10.65
CA TRP A 147 17.96 -9.34 -12.02
C TRP A 147 18.52 -8.18 -12.85
N LEU A 148 18.79 -7.04 -12.24
CA LEU A 148 19.48 -5.93 -12.92
C LEU A 148 20.87 -6.31 -13.40
N VAL A 149 21.56 -7.25 -12.73
CA VAL A 149 22.89 -7.71 -13.12
C VAL A 149 22.84 -8.90 -14.09
N THR A 150 21.83 -9.76 -13.97
CA THR A 150 21.79 -11.05 -14.68
C THR A 150 20.81 -11.09 -15.86
N LYS A 151 19.86 -10.19 -15.92
CA LYS A 151 18.89 -10.07 -17.02
C LYS A 151 19.16 -8.76 -17.77
N GLU A 152 18.97 -8.77 -19.09
CA GLU A 152 18.95 -7.52 -19.84
C GLU A 152 17.74 -6.68 -19.36
N ALA A 153 18.00 -5.48 -18.89
CA ALA A 153 16.94 -4.58 -18.47
C ALA A 153 16.08 -4.20 -19.69
N GLN A 154 14.79 -4.50 -19.63
CA GLN A 154 13.86 -4.18 -20.72
C GLN A 154 13.66 -2.67 -20.87
N ASN A 155 13.84 -1.92 -19.80
CA ASN A 155 13.69 -0.47 -19.75
C ASN A 155 14.82 0.17 -18.96
N VAL A 156 15.26 1.34 -19.40
CA VAL A 156 16.32 2.15 -18.75
C VAL A 156 15.74 3.39 -18.08
N GLY A 157 16.42 3.89 -17.05
CA GLY A 157 16.00 5.08 -16.30
C GLY A 157 15.28 4.75 -15.00
N VAL A 158 14.46 5.69 -14.51
CA VAL A 158 13.64 5.50 -13.30
C VAL A 158 12.35 4.79 -13.69
N VAL A 159 12.28 3.50 -13.40
CA VAL A 159 11.14 2.63 -13.71
C VAL A 159 10.66 1.91 -12.46
N ASP A 160 9.39 1.53 -12.43
CA ASP A 160 8.84 0.66 -11.39
C ASP A 160 9.19 -0.82 -11.66
N THR A 161 9.04 -1.66 -10.64
CA THR A 161 9.38 -3.08 -10.68
C THR A 161 8.63 -3.85 -11.77
N ALA A 162 7.35 -3.52 -12.00
CA ALA A 162 6.54 -4.20 -13.01
C ALA A 162 7.00 -3.84 -14.43
N SER A 163 7.41 -2.59 -14.64
CA SER A 163 7.99 -2.12 -15.91
C SER A 163 9.39 -2.69 -16.15
N ALA A 164 10.18 -2.88 -15.09
CA ALA A 164 11.55 -3.37 -15.20
C ALA A 164 11.61 -4.89 -15.48
N PHE A 165 10.75 -5.66 -14.83
CA PHE A 165 10.90 -7.12 -14.74
C PHE A 165 9.66 -7.92 -15.16
N GLY A 166 8.53 -7.25 -15.40
CA GLY A 166 7.24 -7.90 -15.57
C GLY A 166 6.58 -8.27 -14.24
N ALA A 167 5.32 -7.85 -14.05
CA ALA A 167 4.61 -8.04 -12.80
C ALA A 167 4.42 -9.52 -12.43
N SER A 168 4.01 -10.36 -13.41
CA SER A 168 3.76 -11.78 -13.17
C SER A 168 5.05 -12.54 -12.83
N GLU A 169 6.13 -12.28 -13.56
CA GLU A 169 7.43 -12.91 -13.33
C GLU A 169 8.00 -12.56 -11.96
N PHE A 170 7.89 -11.29 -11.58
CA PHE A 170 8.38 -10.85 -10.29
C PHE A 170 7.58 -11.44 -9.12
N LEU A 171 6.26 -11.53 -9.25
CA LEU A 171 5.41 -12.19 -8.25
C LEU A 171 5.71 -13.69 -8.13
N GLN A 172 5.91 -14.40 -9.26
CA GLN A 172 6.32 -15.80 -9.25
C GLN A 172 7.65 -16.02 -8.53
N ALA A 173 8.60 -15.11 -8.70
CA ALA A 173 9.89 -15.19 -7.99
C ALA A 173 9.75 -15.04 -6.46
N LEU A 174 8.63 -14.50 -5.98
CA LEU A 174 8.33 -14.38 -4.55
C LEU A 174 7.56 -15.56 -3.97
N GLU A 175 6.94 -16.42 -4.79
CA GLU A 175 6.17 -17.59 -4.31
C GLU A 175 7.00 -18.54 -3.42
N PRO A 176 8.27 -18.88 -3.74
CA PRO A 176 9.11 -19.70 -2.86
C PRO A 176 9.37 -19.06 -1.48
N HIS A 177 9.08 -17.78 -1.35
CA HIS A 177 9.22 -17.00 -0.11
C HIS A 177 7.91 -16.81 0.66
N GLY A 178 6.86 -17.57 0.28
CA GLY A 178 5.58 -17.58 0.99
C GLY A 178 4.59 -16.51 0.55
N VAL A 179 4.86 -15.83 -0.57
CA VAL A 179 3.88 -14.94 -1.22
C VAL A 179 2.91 -15.78 -2.04
N ARG A 180 1.61 -15.53 -1.90
CA ARG A 180 0.54 -16.18 -2.67
C ARG A 180 -0.22 -15.13 -3.45
N VAL A 181 -0.61 -15.47 -4.68
CA VAL A 181 -1.39 -14.61 -5.58
C VAL A 181 -2.70 -15.31 -5.91
N GLU A 182 -3.81 -14.71 -5.53
CA GLU A 182 -5.15 -15.21 -5.77
C GLU A 182 -5.90 -14.28 -6.72
N ARG A 183 -6.70 -14.85 -7.62
CA ARG A 183 -7.56 -14.14 -8.57
C ARG A 183 -8.98 -14.59 -8.36
N PRO A 184 -9.65 -14.06 -7.31
CA PRO A 184 -11.03 -14.40 -6.98
C PRO A 184 -12.04 -13.89 -8.01
#